data_87177243134ebd3c2e1d32884b489c4a
#
_entry.id   87177243134ebd3c2e1d32884b489c4a
#
_cell.length_a   1.000
_cell.length_b   1.000
_cell.length_c   1.000
_cell.angle_alpha   90.00
_cell.angle_beta   90.00
_cell.angle_gamma   90.00
#
_symmetry.space_group_name_H-M   'P 1'
#
loop_
_entity.id
_entity.type
_entity.pdbx_description
1 polymer ?
#
loop_
_entity_poly.entity_id
_entity_poly.type
_entity_poly.pdbx_seq_one_letter_code
_entity_poly.pdbx_strand_id
1 'polypeptide(L)'
;MRTRSATLIAVAGLLLAGCGSAPTSGAADGPGGHAPSAGGTAYARYAALTGQARTDRLLADAKKQGGVLDIYTSNTDIQDLVDAFGKTYPSIKVNAFRANGETVLQRLAQETKANKIANDIVDTDSNELRVLAGQGVLAPYDGPAKQGLRKEAVFADWTAERFNAFVIGWNTKRVTSGREPKSFLDLAEPRWKGKVSMEVGDWDWYGAMHTYLTDVKHMSPATVDAAFTRIVANAKVTKGHTVQGELLSAGQSAVATSVYSHTVDKAAKKGAPVAWKPAVEPIIIRPNGLGLMARPRHPAAALLWTDWVLTDGQKVIAKSLRIPAETDVPGFDNPIPAGATVYNMPATVIDNSQKWNKAYDDLLRGATRTG
;
A
#
# COMPACT_ATOMS: atom_id res chain seq x y z
N MET A 1 -33.30 2.32 60.88
CA MET A 1 -33.09 3.33 61.92
C MET A 1 -31.99 4.26 61.56
N ARG A 2 -32.28 5.59 61.60
CA ARG A 2 -31.40 6.78 61.63
C ARG A 2 -30.68 7.08 60.26
N THR A 3 -31.16 8.02 59.52
CA THR A 3 -31.30 9.49 59.50
C THR A 3 -30.09 10.19 58.89
N ARG A 4 -30.31 10.74 57.69
CA ARG A 4 -30.26 12.13 57.20
C ARG A 4 -29.05 12.99 57.62
N SER A 5 -28.36 13.58 56.67
CA SER A 5 -28.39 15.06 56.58
C SER A 5 -27.83 15.53 55.23
N ALA A 6 -28.61 16.39 54.55
CA ALA A 6 -28.25 17.19 53.41
C ALA A 6 -27.60 18.50 53.90
N THR A 7 -26.65 19.04 53.14
CA THR A 7 -26.24 20.45 53.31
C THR A 7 -26.16 21.10 51.94
N LEU A 8 -27.10 22.00 51.68
CA LEU A 8 -27.09 22.99 50.64
C LEU A 8 -26.19 24.16 51.06
N ILE A 9 -25.34 24.63 50.19
CA ILE A 9 -24.80 26.00 50.24
C ILE A 9 -24.97 26.61 48.86
N ALA A 10 -25.80 27.66 48.83
CA ALA A 10 -25.96 28.57 47.71
C ALA A 10 -25.13 29.85 48.00
N VAL A 11 -24.38 30.37 47.07
CA VAL A 11 -23.92 31.76 47.04
C VAL A 11 -23.85 32.27 45.59
N ALA A 12 -24.72 33.16 45.36
CA ALA A 12 -24.80 34.40 44.61
C ALA A 12 -23.73 34.77 43.59
N GLY A 13 -24.26 35.28 42.49
CA GLY A 13 -23.63 35.73 41.26
C GLY A 13 -22.91 37.07 41.34
N LEU A 14 -22.20 37.32 40.26
CA LEU A 14 -21.85 38.69 39.80
C LEU A 14 -21.87 38.69 38.26
N LEU A 15 -22.77 39.50 37.74
CA LEU A 15 -22.86 39.90 36.32
C LEU A 15 -21.84 40.98 36.07
N LEU A 16 -21.00 40.85 35.04
CA LEU A 16 -20.29 41.95 34.41
C LEU A 16 -20.54 41.87 32.90
N ALA A 17 -21.32 42.80 32.39
CA ALA A 17 -21.56 43.03 30.99
C ALA A 17 -20.31 43.71 30.39
N GLY A 18 -19.80 43.17 29.28
CA GLY A 18 -18.80 43.76 28.42
C GLY A 18 -19.27 43.69 26.98
N CYS A 19 -19.77 44.80 26.43
CA CYS A 19 -20.04 44.97 25.01
C CYS A 19 -18.73 45.01 24.23
N GLY A 20 -18.55 44.08 23.28
CA GLY A 20 -17.49 44.12 22.29
C GLY A 20 -18.03 43.75 20.92
N SER A 21 -18.01 44.71 20.00
CA SER A 21 -18.52 44.68 18.64
C SER A 21 -17.92 43.57 17.79
N ALA A 22 -18.72 42.84 17.04
CA ALA A 22 -18.29 41.91 16.01
C ALA A 22 -17.84 42.63 14.74
N PRO A 23 -16.76 42.23 14.10
CA PRO A 23 -16.50 42.62 12.71
C PRO A 23 -17.14 41.60 11.77
N THR A 24 -17.95 42.11 10.86
CA THR A 24 -18.46 41.42 9.70
C THR A 24 -17.31 41.13 8.74
N SER A 25 -17.04 39.86 8.47
CA SER A 25 -16.14 39.45 7.41
C SER A 25 -16.90 38.72 6.32
N GLY A 26 -16.75 39.25 5.11
CA GLY A 26 -17.24 38.64 3.90
C GLY A 26 -16.51 37.32 3.61
N ALA A 27 -17.30 36.35 3.18
CA ALA A 27 -16.83 35.08 2.71
C ALA A 27 -16.18 35.19 1.33
N ALA A 28 -15.06 34.54 1.15
CA ALA A 28 -14.61 34.04 -0.13
C ALA A 28 -14.07 32.64 0.10
N ASP A 29 -14.86 31.65 -0.27
CA ASP A 29 -14.42 30.26 -0.36
C ASP A 29 -13.46 30.10 -1.54
N GLY A 30 -12.17 29.86 -1.22
CA GLY A 30 -11.16 29.34 -2.14
C GLY A 30 -10.79 27.92 -1.71
N PRO A 31 -10.36 27.03 -2.63
CA PRO A 31 -10.11 25.63 -2.32
C PRO A 31 -8.99 25.47 -1.29
N GLY A 32 -9.28 24.66 -0.27
CA GLY A 32 -8.52 24.49 0.95
C GLY A 32 -7.02 24.24 0.75
N GLY A 33 -6.24 25.25 1.05
CA GLY A 33 -4.83 25.09 1.32
C GLY A 33 -4.66 24.36 2.66
N HIS A 34 -4.13 23.15 2.63
CA HIS A 34 -3.71 22.45 3.84
C HIS A 34 -2.67 23.30 4.56
N ALA A 35 -2.89 23.62 5.82
CA ALA A 35 -1.85 24.23 6.66
C ALA A 35 -0.62 23.32 6.62
N PRO A 36 0.61 23.85 6.49
CA PRO A 36 1.81 23.04 6.47
C PRO A 36 1.86 22.21 7.75
N SER A 37 1.83 20.89 7.60
CA SER A 37 1.98 19.97 8.72
C SER A 37 3.31 20.24 9.41
N ALA A 38 3.36 20.16 10.73
CA ALA A 38 4.60 20.38 11.52
C ALA A 38 5.79 19.50 11.06
N GLY A 39 5.53 18.49 10.22
CA GLY A 39 6.51 17.61 9.59
C GLY A 39 7.35 18.27 8.50
N GLY A 40 6.84 19.32 7.83
CA GLY A 40 7.62 20.04 6.81
C GLY A 40 8.91 20.63 7.35
N THR A 41 8.96 21.00 8.62
CA THR A 41 10.13 21.64 9.24
C THR A 41 11.30 20.68 9.49
N ALA A 42 11.06 19.40 9.81
CA ALA A 42 12.12 18.44 10.10
C ALA A 42 12.97 18.12 8.86
N TYR A 43 12.35 18.12 7.68
CA TYR A 43 13.00 17.81 6.41
C TYR A 43 13.42 19.04 5.62
N ALA A 44 12.81 20.22 5.86
CA ALA A 44 13.00 21.45 5.10
C ALA A 44 14.48 21.90 5.01
N ARG A 45 15.26 21.69 6.07
CA ARG A 45 16.70 22.04 6.09
C ARG A 45 17.55 21.28 5.07
N TYR A 46 17.02 20.21 4.49
CA TYR A 46 17.72 19.40 3.48
C TYR A 46 17.19 19.64 2.06
N ALA A 47 16.14 20.43 1.90
CA ALA A 47 15.43 20.58 0.61
C ALA A 47 16.32 21.17 -0.50
N ALA A 48 17.18 22.12 -0.16
CA ALA A 48 18.08 22.77 -1.12
C ALA A 48 19.33 21.94 -1.47
N LEU A 49 19.57 20.82 -0.77
CA LEU A 49 20.76 19.99 -0.98
C LEU A 49 20.50 18.93 -2.05
N THR A 50 21.48 18.72 -2.93
CA THR A 50 21.46 17.72 -3.99
C THR A 50 22.80 16.99 -4.10
N GLY A 51 22.81 15.86 -4.81
CA GLY A 51 24.02 15.08 -5.11
C GLY A 51 24.79 14.65 -3.86
N GLN A 52 26.13 14.56 -3.99
CA GLN A 52 27.00 14.08 -2.91
C GLN A 52 26.92 14.93 -1.65
N ALA A 53 26.81 16.26 -1.78
CA ALA A 53 26.70 17.17 -0.65
C ALA A 53 25.45 16.89 0.22
N ARG A 54 24.35 16.47 -0.42
CA ARG A 54 23.13 16.04 0.29
C ARG A 54 23.38 14.74 1.05
N THR A 55 23.95 13.72 0.37
CA THR A 55 24.26 12.43 0.98
C THR A 55 25.19 12.58 2.19
N ASP A 56 26.29 13.34 2.04
CA ASP A 56 27.26 13.59 3.11
C ASP A 56 26.62 14.28 4.32
N ARG A 57 25.76 15.27 4.05
CA ARG A 57 25.07 16.01 5.10
C ARG A 57 24.06 15.11 5.82
N LEU A 58 23.25 14.34 5.08
CA LEU A 58 22.28 13.41 5.66
C LEU A 58 22.99 12.34 6.51
N LEU A 59 24.08 11.75 6.01
CA LEU A 59 24.85 10.75 6.75
C LEU A 59 25.47 11.33 8.03
N ALA A 60 26.06 12.52 7.95
CA ALA A 60 26.64 13.19 9.11
C ALA A 60 25.59 13.50 10.19
N ASP A 61 24.43 14.01 9.78
CA ASP A 61 23.35 14.35 10.71
C ASP A 61 22.64 13.08 11.24
N ALA A 62 22.49 12.02 10.44
CA ALA A 62 21.96 10.74 10.89
C ALA A 62 22.84 10.12 11.97
N LYS A 63 24.16 10.17 11.84
CA LYS A 63 25.11 9.74 12.90
C LYS A 63 24.92 10.53 14.19
N LYS A 64 24.75 11.85 14.10
CA LYS A 64 24.47 12.71 15.27
C LYS A 64 23.12 12.40 15.92
N GLN A 65 22.16 11.89 15.16
CA GLN A 65 20.85 11.45 15.63
C GLN A 65 20.87 10.02 16.21
N GLY A 66 22.02 9.41 16.38
CA GLY A 66 22.18 8.07 16.96
C GLY A 66 22.45 6.96 15.97
N GLY A 67 22.50 7.24 14.66
CA GLY A 67 22.77 6.23 13.64
C GLY A 67 21.70 5.14 13.54
N VAL A 68 20.43 5.49 13.77
CA VAL A 68 19.29 4.56 13.75
C VAL A 68 18.24 5.04 12.76
N LEU A 69 17.54 4.08 12.16
CA LEU A 69 16.36 4.29 11.34
C LEU A 69 15.31 3.22 11.73
N ASP A 70 14.12 3.65 12.09
CA ASP A 70 13.01 2.78 12.44
C ASP A 70 11.97 2.76 11.30
N ILE A 71 11.70 1.59 10.73
CA ILE A 71 10.76 1.38 9.61
C ILE A 71 9.65 0.44 10.02
N TYR A 72 8.40 0.81 9.76
CA TYR A 72 7.26 -0.12 9.77
C TYR A 72 6.92 -0.51 8.33
N THR A 73 6.84 -1.81 8.04
CA THR A 73 6.69 -2.24 6.66
C THR A 73 5.83 -3.47 6.46
N SER A 74 5.14 -3.52 5.31
CA SER A 74 4.50 -4.73 4.79
C SER A 74 5.35 -5.46 3.74
N ASN A 75 6.51 -4.92 3.39
CA ASN A 75 7.40 -5.50 2.39
C ASN A 75 8.02 -6.83 2.88
N THR A 76 7.77 -7.91 2.15
CA THR A 76 8.34 -9.24 2.47
C THR A 76 9.83 -9.34 2.14
N ASP A 77 10.35 -8.43 1.31
CA ASP A 77 11.74 -8.41 0.86
C ASP A 77 12.54 -7.28 1.54
N ILE A 78 12.02 -6.73 2.65
CA ILE A 78 12.67 -5.61 3.36
C ILE A 78 14.09 -5.95 3.80
N GLN A 79 14.38 -7.21 4.15
CA GLN A 79 15.71 -7.61 4.61
C GLN A 79 16.76 -7.44 3.52
N ASP A 80 16.43 -7.74 2.26
CA ASP A 80 17.35 -7.55 1.12
C ASP A 80 17.71 -6.06 0.95
N LEU A 81 16.75 -5.15 1.17
CA LEU A 81 16.98 -3.71 1.15
C LEU A 81 17.81 -3.25 2.36
N VAL A 82 17.51 -3.75 3.56
CA VAL A 82 18.27 -3.43 4.79
C VAL A 82 19.73 -3.86 4.65
N ASP A 83 19.97 -5.07 4.15
CA ASP A 83 21.32 -5.62 3.96
C ASP A 83 22.10 -4.81 2.91
N ALA A 84 21.45 -4.41 1.82
CA ALA A 84 22.09 -3.63 0.77
C ALA A 84 22.38 -2.19 1.24
N PHE A 85 21.44 -1.57 1.94
CA PHE A 85 21.62 -0.24 2.55
C PHE A 85 22.75 -0.26 3.58
N GLY A 86 22.79 -1.28 4.44
CA GLY A 86 23.84 -1.43 5.46
C GLY A 86 25.25 -1.62 4.89
N LYS A 87 25.38 -2.21 3.69
CA LYS A 87 26.66 -2.25 2.97
C LYS A 87 27.11 -0.89 2.50
N THR A 88 26.16 -0.01 2.09
CA THR A 88 26.46 1.35 1.65
C THR A 88 26.67 2.30 2.82
N TYR A 89 25.87 2.14 3.88
CA TYR A 89 25.87 3.02 5.05
C TYR A 89 26.00 2.24 6.36
N PRO A 90 27.16 1.60 6.62
CA PRO A 90 27.35 0.69 7.77
C PRO A 90 27.22 1.35 9.15
N SER A 91 27.24 2.67 9.19
CA SER A 91 27.05 3.44 10.43
C SER A 91 25.58 3.72 10.77
N ILE A 92 24.64 3.26 9.94
CA ILE A 92 23.20 3.45 10.16
C ILE A 92 22.56 2.08 10.37
N LYS A 93 22.05 1.84 11.57
CA LYS A 93 21.31 0.63 11.91
C LYS A 93 19.84 0.80 11.52
N VAL A 94 19.32 -0.08 10.68
CA VAL A 94 17.91 -0.11 10.32
C VAL A 94 17.18 -1.14 11.19
N ASN A 95 16.15 -0.72 11.88
CA ASN A 95 15.23 -1.58 12.61
C ASN A 95 13.92 -1.65 11.82
N ALA A 96 13.60 -2.80 11.23
CA ALA A 96 12.40 -3.01 10.46
C ALA A 96 11.37 -3.84 11.25
N PHE A 97 10.23 -3.25 11.58
CA PHE A 97 9.06 -4.00 12.06
C PHE A 97 8.23 -4.41 10.85
N ARG A 98 8.21 -5.73 10.55
CA ARG A 98 7.47 -6.27 9.42
C ARG A 98 6.16 -6.93 9.88
N ALA A 99 5.03 -6.49 9.31
CA ALA A 99 3.72 -7.12 9.44
C ALA A 99 2.94 -6.99 8.12
N ASN A 100 1.71 -7.50 8.02
CA ASN A 100 0.84 -7.15 6.89
C ASN A 100 0.38 -5.68 6.99
N GLY A 101 -0.08 -5.09 5.87
CA GLY A 101 -0.44 -3.67 5.79
C GLY A 101 -1.49 -3.26 6.82
N GLU A 102 -2.53 -4.07 7.00
CA GLU A 102 -3.58 -3.83 8.00
C GLU A 102 -3.00 -3.74 9.43
N THR A 103 -2.12 -4.66 9.80
CA THR A 103 -1.46 -4.66 11.12
C THR A 103 -0.55 -3.45 11.30
N VAL A 104 0.18 -3.04 10.25
CA VAL A 104 0.99 -1.81 10.25
C VAL A 104 0.10 -0.59 10.47
N LEU A 105 -1.01 -0.48 9.72
CA LEU A 105 -1.97 0.62 9.87
C LEU A 105 -2.59 0.67 11.26
N GLN A 106 -3.04 -0.47 11.80
CA GLN A 106 -3.63 -0.55 13.14
C GLN A 106 -2.63 -0.12 14.23
N ARG A 107 -1.38 -0.55 14.13
CA ARG A 107 -0.31 -0.14 15.04
C ARG A 107 -0.08 1.37 14.99
N LEU A 108 0.07 1.94 13.78
CA LEU A 108 0.25 3.38 13.61
C LEU A 108 -0.94 4.17 14.13
N ALA A 109 -2.17 3.70 13.92
CA ALA A 109 -3.37 4.35 14.46
C ALA A 109 -3.36 4.38 16.00
N GLN A 110 -2.95 3.29 16.67
CA GLN A 110 -2.82 3.22 18.14
C GLN A 110 -1.71 4.15 18.64
N GLU A 111 -0.54 4.14 17.99
CA GLU A 111 0.60 4.99 18.35
C GLU A 111 0.30 6.48 18.12
N THR A 112 -0.41 6.82 17.04
CA THR A 112 -0.87 8.18 16.74
C THR A 112 -1.84 8.66 17.82
N LYS A 113 -2.83 7.84 18.19
CA LYS A 113 -3.77 8.16 19.27
C LYS A 113 -3.08 8.35 20.62
N ALA A 114 -2.03 7.58 20.89
CA ALA A 114 -1.21 7.70 22.10
C ALA A 114 -0.16 8.83 22.03
N ASN A 115 -0.02 9.50 20.88
CA ASN A 115 1.05 10.45 20.59
C ASN A 115 2.47 9.87 20.84
N LYS A 116 2.66 8.60 20.46
CA LYS A 116 3.89 7.81 20.68
C LYS A 116 4.33 7.06 19.42
N ILE A 117 4.33 7.75 18.28
CA ILE A 117 4.81 7.18 17.00
C ILE A 117 6.30 6.86 17.15
N ALA A 118 6.69 5.64 16.84
CA ALA A 118 8.03 5.13 17.07
C ALA A 118 8.85 4.90 15.79
N ASN A 119 8.22 4.98 14.60
CA ASN A 119 8.90 4.83 13.31
C ASN A 119 9.20 6.18 12.66
N ASP A 120 10.17 6.17 11.76
CA ASP A 120 10.56 7.30 10.92
C ASP A 120 9.97 7.21 9.51
N ILE A 121 9.78 5.98 9.04
CA ILE A 121 9.22 5.64 7.73
C ILE A 121 8.16 4.56 7.89
N VAL A 122 7.09 4.67 7.10
CA VAL A 122 6.17 3.56 6.82
C VAL A 122 6.32 3.15 5.36
N ASP A 123 6.52 1.85 5.11
CA ASP A 123 6.60 1.24 3.77
C ASP A 123 5.49 0.20 3.64
N THR A 124 4.44 0.51 2.89
CA THR A 124 3.27 -0.36 2.78
C THR A 124 2.51 -0.15 1.46
N ASP A 125 1.32 -0.72 1.38
CA ASP A 125 0.45 -0.63 0.22
C ASP A 125 -0.16 0.77 0.09
N SER A 126 -0.51 1.17 -1.13
CA SER A 126 -1.11 2.49 -1.41
C SER A 126 -2.37 2.78 -0.61
N ASN A 127 -3.13 1.73 -0.23
CA ASN A 127 -4.36 1.86 0.54
C ASN A 127 -4.09 2.45 1.93
N GLU A 128 -3.14 1.83 2.66
CA GLU A 128 -2.75 2.27 3.99
C GLU A 128 -2.07 3.63 3.94
N LEU A 129 -1.21 3.86 2.92
CA LEU A 129 -0.54 5.15 2.74
C LEU A 129 -1.54 6.29 2.53
N ARG A 130 -2.62 6.07 1.76
CA ARG A 130 -3.67 7.09 1.59
C ARG A 130 -4.43 7.37 2.89
N VAL A 131 -4.73 6.32 3.66
CA VAL A 131 -5.36 6.52 4.99
C VAL A 131 -4.47 7.35 5.89
N LEU A 132 -3.17 7.03 5.95
CA LEU A 132 -2.19 7.76 6.76
C LEU A 132 -2.00 9.20 6.26
N ALA A 133 -1.95 9.42 4.94
CA ALA A 133 -1.91 10.76 4.34
C ALA A 133 -3.13 11.58 4.72
N GLY A 134 -4.34 11.00 4.61
CA GLY A 134 -5.59 11.65 5.02
C GLY A 134 -5.66 12.00 6.51
N GLN A 135 -4.89 11.30 7.35
CA GLN A 135 -4.75 11.60 8.80
C GLN A 135 -3.68 12.67 9.08
N GLY A 136 -2.96 13.15 8.07
CA GLY A 136 -1.90 14.16 8.22
C GLY A 136 -0.67 13.67 9.01
N VAL A 137 -0.45 12.35 9.09
CA VAL A 137 0.70 11.77 9.80
C VAL A 137 1.91 11.57 8.92
N LEU A 138 1.78 11.78 7.60
CA LEU A 138 2.86 11.73 6.64
C LEU A 138 3.34 13.13 6.27
N ALA A 139 4.60 13.23 5.86
CA ALA A 139 5.20 14.42 5.29
C ALA A 139 5.58 14.17 3.82
N PRO A 140 5.45 15.17 2.95
CA PRO A 140 5.88 15.05 1.56
C PRO A 140 7.38 14.81 1.47
N TYR A 141 7.77 13.97 0.51
CA TYR A 141 9.16 13.84 0.11
C TYR A 141 9.42 14.76 -1.09
N ASP A 142 10.30 15.76 -0.92
CA ASP A 142 10.68 16.72 -1.95
C ASP A 142 12.17 16.60 -2.33
N GLY A 143 12.70 15.38 -2.23
CA GLY A 143 14.08 15.11 -2.57
C GLY A 143 14.32 14.88 -4.07
N PRO A 144 15.60 14.94 -4.49
CA PRO A 144 15.99 14.86 -5.91
C PRO A 144 15.67 13.52 -6.58
N ALA A 145 15.54 12.43 -5.82
CA ALA A 145 15.26 11.11 -6.38
C ALA A 145 13.88 11.00 -7.07
N LYS A 146 12.97 11.96 -6.82
CA LYS A 146 11.69 12.03 -7.58
C LYS A 146 11.87 12.12 -9.09
N GLN A 147 12.95 12.74 -9.56
CA GLN A 147 13.16 13.02 -10.98
C GLN A 147 13.33 11.75 -11.84
N GLY A 148 13.82 10.66 -11.26
CA GLY A 148 13.99 9.37 -11.96
C GLY A 148 12.75 8.48 -11.94
N LEU A 149 11.70 8.86 -11.22
CA LEU A 149 10.55 8.01 -10.99
C LEU A 149 9.51 8.14 -12.11
N ARG A 150 8.75 7.06 -12.29
CA ARG A 150 7.51 7.08 -13.08
C ARG A 150 6.53 8.07 -12.46
N LYS A 151 5.75 8.76 -13.29
CA LYS A 151 4.74 9.73 -12.80
C LYS A 151 3.72 9.07 -11.86
N GLU A 152 3.41 7.80 -12.09
CA GLU A 152 2.50 7.00 -11.27
C GLU A 152 3.08 6.63 -9.89
N ALA A 153 4.36 6.91 -9.65
CA ALA A 153 5.02 6.68 -8.37
C ALA A 153 4.99 7.92 -7.45
N VAL A 154 4.64 9.11 -7.97
CA VAL A 154 4.74 10.38 -7.25
C VAL A 154 3.37 10.81 -6.75
N PHE A 155 3.19 10.79 -5.42
CA PHE A 155 2.00 11.27 -4.74
C PHE A 155 2.33 12.48 -3.87
N ALA A 156 1.32 13.19 -3.38
CA ALA A 156 1.52 14.42 -2.60
C ALA A 156 2.27 14.15 -1.29
N ASP A 157 1.85 13.13 -0.53
CA ASP A 157 2.33 12.89 0.84
C ASP A 157 3.14 11.59 0.98
N TRP A 158 3.33 10.84 -0.09
CA TRP A 158 4.10 9.59 -0.11
C TRP A 158 4.65 9.32 -1.51
N THR A 159 5.54 8.34 -1.64
CA THR A 159 6.18 8.01 -2.92
C THR A 159 6.20 6.50 -3.08
N ALA A 160 5.74 6.00 -4.24
CA ALA A 160 5.92 4.60 -4.53
C ALA A 160 7.40 4.29 -4.78
N GLU A 161 7.85 3.17 -4.26
CA GLU A 161 9.19 2.64 -4.55
C GLU A 161 9.13 1.42 -5.48
N ARG A 162 7.97 0.78 -5.57
CA ARG A 162 7.72 -0.41 -6.38
C ARG A 162 6.26 -0.51 -6.78
N PHE A 163 6.01 -1.38 -7.74
CA PHE A 163 4.65 -1.76 -8.11
C PHE A 163 4.46 -3.27 -7.97
N ASN A 164 3.30 -3.66 -7.47
CA ASN A 164 2.83 -5.04 -7.48
C ASN A 164 1.90 -5.26 -8.67
N ALA A 165 2.15 -6.31 -9.44
CA ALA A 165 1.28 -6.75 -10.51
C ALA A 165 0.40 -7.90 -10.00
N PHE A 166 -0.90 -7.69 -9.94
CA PHE A 166 -1.88 -8.74 -9.70
C PHE A 166 -2.11 -9.51 -11.00
N VAL A 167 -1.90 -10.79 -10.94
CA VAL A 167 -2.08 -11.70 -12.08
C VAL A 167 -2.96 -12.88 -11.69
N ILE A 168 -3.59 -13.49 -12.68
CA ILE A 168 -4.18 -14.82 -12.50
C ILE A 168 -3.06 -15.83 -12.66
N GLY A 169 -2.76 -16.53 -11.57
CA GLY A 169 -1.75 -17.59 -11.56
C GLY A 169 -2.40 -18.97 -11.50
N TRP A 170 -1.73 -19.99 -12.02
CA TRP A 170 -2.21 -21.37 -11.95
C TRP A 170 -1.10 -22.36 -11.63
N ASN A 171 -1.51 -23.50 -11.04
CA ASN A 171 -0.62 -24.63 -10.83
C ASN A 171 -0.62 -25.52 -12.08
N THR A 172 0.54 -25.68 -12.72
CA THR A 172 0.68 -26.37 -14.01
C THR A 172 0.45 -27.89 -13.94
N LYS A 173 0.47 -28.49 -12.74
CA LYS A 173 0.07 -29.90 -12.54
C LYS A 173 -1.44 -30.05 -12.37
N ARG A 174 -2.14 -28.99 -12.01
CA ARG A 174 -3.60 -28.98 -11.80
C ARG A 174 -4.36 -28.44 -13.00
N VAL A 175 -3.73 -27.55 -13.76
CA VAL A 175 -4.24 -26.93 -14.98
C VAL A 175 -3.31 -27.35 -16.11
N THR A 176 -3.75 -28.27 -16.93
CA THR A 176 -2.96 -28.77 -18.07
C THR A 176 -2.87 -27.73 -19.18
N SER A 177 -1.80 -27.77 -19.95
CA SER A 177 -1.57 -26.86 -21.08
C SER A 177 -2.78 -26.84 -22.03
N GLY A 178 -3.17 -25.61 -22.44
CA GLY A 178 -4.35 -25.36 -23.26
C GLY A 178 -5.68 -25.30 -22.51
N ARG A 179 -5.66 -25.51 -21.18
CA ARG A 179 -6.85 -25.42 -20.31
C ARG A 179 -6.77 -24.24 -19.32
N GLU A 180 -5.74 -23.41 -19.42
CA GLU A 180 -5.58 -22.23 -18.64
C GLU A 180 -6.77 -21.27 -18.82
N PRO A 181 -7.10 -20.43 -17.82
CA PRO A 181 -8.06 -19.35 -18.02
C PRO A 181 -7.56 -18.41 -19.14
N LYS A 182 -8.44 -18.06 -20.06
CA LYS A 182 -8.13 -17.09 -21.13
C LYS A 182 -8.61 -15.69 -20.80
N SER A 183 -9.54 -15.60 -19.85
CA SER A 183 -10.05 -14.34 -19.31
C SER A 183 -10.36 -14.51 -17.83
N PHE A 184 -10.50 -13.40 -17.11
CA PHE A 184 -10.99 -13.41 -15.73
C PHE A 184 -12.37 -14.04 -15.64
N LEU A 185 -13.24 -13.78 -16.61
CA LEU A 185 -14.62 -14.26 -16.63
C LEU A 185 -14.74 -15.78 -16.77
N ASP A 186 -13.72 -16.44 -17.35
CA ASP A 186 -13.69 -17.92 -17.45
C ASP A 186 -13.75 -18.59 -16.07
N LEU A 187 -13.27 -17.89 -15.02
CA LEU A 187 -13.30 -18.40 -13.65
C LEU A 187 -14.72 -18.56 -13.09
N ALA A 188 -15.73 -17.97 -13.75
CA ALA A 188 -17.14 -18.19 -13.44
C ALA A 188 -17.68 -19.55 -13.92
N GLU A 189 -16.93 -20.27 -14.75
CA GLU A 189 -17.37 -21.57 -15.28
C GLU A 189 -17.39 -22.66 -14.19
N PRO A 190 -18.35 -23.60 -14.23
CA PRO A 190 -18.48 -24.68 -13.23
C PRO A 190 -17.24 -25.58 -13.10
N ARG A 191 -16.42 -25.68 -14.15
CA ARG A 191 -15.16 -26.47 -14.11
C ARG A 191 -14.18 -25.99 -13.05
N TRP A 192 -14.32 -24.75 -12.57
CA TRP A 192 -13.46 -24.14 -11.56
C TRP A 192 -13.98 -24.29 -10.13
N LYS A 193 -15.14 -24.92 -9.92
CA LYS A 193 -15.74 -25.10 -8.59
C LYS A 193 -14.76 -25.73 -7.59
N GLY A 194 -14.49 -25.01 -6.49
CA GLY A 194 -13.57 -25.41 -5.42
C GLY A 194 -12.09 -25.38 -5.79
N LYS A 195 -11.74 -24.85 -6.99
CA LYS A 195 -10.36 -24.83 -7.50
C LYS A 195 -9.70 -23.45 -7.51
N VAL A 196 -10.48 -22.39 -7.34
CA VAL A 196 -10.03 -21.01 -7.33
C VAL A 196 -9.67 -20.59 -5.91
N SER A 197 -8.64 -19.77 -5.73
CA SER A 197 -8.39 -19.04 -4.48
C SER A 197 -8.55 -17.54 -4.70
N MET A 198 -9.15 -16.85 -3.71
CA MET A 198 -9.28 -15.40 -3.64
C MET A 198 -8.73 -14.91 -2.30
N GLU A 199 -8.13 -13.73 -2.27
CA GLU A 199 -7.60 -13.12 -1.05
C GLU A 199 -8.68 -12.25 -0.39
N VAL A 200 -8.82 -12.34 0.96
CA VAL A 200 -9.91 -11.70 1.70
C VAL A 200 -9.83 -10.17 1.70
N GLY A 201 -8.64 -9.60 1.59
CA GLY A 201 -8.38 -8.16 1.64
C GLY A 201 -8.33 -7.47 0.27
N ASP A 202 -8.60 -8.17 -0.83
CA ASP A 202 -8.43 -7.68 -2.22
C ASP A 202 -9.59 -6.80 -2.71
N TRP A 203 -10.16 -5.98 -1.84
CA TRP A 203 -11.24 -5.06 -2.20
C TRP A 203 -10.79 -4.03 -3.25
N ASP A 204 -9.54 -3.61 -3.22
CA ASP A 204 -8.97 -2.66 -4.18
C ASP A 204 -8.77 -3.30 -5.56
N TRP A 205 -8.23 -4.53 -5.60
CA TRP A 205 -8.14 -5.30 -6.83
C TRP A 205 -9.55 -5.59 -7.41
N TYR A 206 -10.52 -5.94 -6.55
CA TYR A 206 -11.91 -6.12 -6.94
C TYR A 206 -12.48 -4.84 -7.56
N GLY A 207 -12.30 -3.69 -6.89
CA GLY A 207 -12.75 -2.41 -7.38
C GLY A 207 -12.09 -2.03 -8.71
N ALA A 208 -10.78 -2.27 -8.87
CA ALA A 208 -10.07 -2.00 -10.12
C ALA A 208 -10.54 -2.92 -11.26
N MET A 209 -10.71 -4.21 -11.00
CA MET A 209 -11.21 -5.16 -12.00
C MET A 209 -12.65 -4.83 -12.39
N HIS A 210 -13.52 -4.50 -11.43
CA HIS A 210 -14.89 -4.07 -11.68
C HIS A 210 -14.92 -2.82 -12.56
N THR A 211 -14.14 -1.80 -12.21
CA THR A 211 -14.03 -0.56 -12.98
C THR A 211 -13.48 -0.82 -14.39
N TYR A 212 -12.48 -1.69 -14.53
CA TYR A 212 -11.98 -2.08 -15.85
C TYR A 212 -13.07 -2.74 -16.71
N LEU A 213 -13.83 -3.66 -16.14
CA LEU A 213 -14.89 -4.36 -16.89
C LEU A 213 -16.05 -3.44 -17.25
N THR A 214 -16.42 -2.48 -16.40
CA THR A 214 -17.50 -1.53 -16.68
C THR A 214 -17.05 -0.40 -17.61
N ASP A 215 -15.94 0.25 -17.32
CA ASP A 215 -15.57 1.51 -17.97
C ASP A 215 -14.73 1.27 -19.24
N VAL A 216 -13.90 0.22 -19.25
CA VAL A 216 -13.04 -0.09 -20.42
C VAL A 216 -13.66 -1.16 -21.32
N LYS A 217 -14.28 -2.19 -20.74
CA LYS A 217 -14.97 -3.25 -21.52
C LYS A 217 -16.44 -2.99 -21.74
N HIS A 218 -17.00 -1.89 -21.19
CA HIS A 218 -18.38 -1.45 -21.36
C HIS A 218 -19.43 -2.51 -20.99
N MET A 219 -19.10 -3.37 -20.02
CA MET A 219 -20.04 -4.34 -19.48
C MET A 219 -21.01 -3.64 -18.51
N SER A 220 -22.27 -4.10 -18.46
CA SER A 220 -23.18 -3.56 -17.44
C SER A 220 -22.72 -3.96 -16.02
N PRO A 221 -22.85 -3.07 -15.01
CA PRO A 221 -22.50 -3.41 -13.63
C PRO A 221 -23.15 -4.72 -13.15
N ALA A 222 -24.44 -4.93 -13.47
CA ALA A 222 -25.16 -6.15 -13.11
C ALA A 222 -24.52 -7.42 -13.70
N THR A 223 -23.99 -7.35 -14.92
CA THR A 223 -23.28 -8.47 -15.57
C THR A 223 -21.97 -8.75 -14.86
N VAL A 224 -21.23 -7.72 -14.48
CA VAL A 224 -19.97 -7.83 -13.74
C VAL A 224 -20.21 -8.43 -12.36
N ASP A 225 -21.19 -7.92 -11.61
CA ASP A 225 -21.56 -8.43 -10.28
C ASP A 225 -21.98 -9.91 -10.33
N ALA A 226 -22.77 -10.29 -11.33
CA ALA A 226 -23.17 -11.68 -11.54
C ALA A 226 -21.96 -12.59 -11.87
N ALA A 227 -20.98 -12.10 -12.61
CA ALA A 227 -19.75 -12.85 -12.89
C ALA A 227 -18.92 -13.04 -11.61
N PHE A 228 -18.69 -11.99 -10.83
CA PHE A 228 -17.97 -12.08 -9.55
C PHE A 228 -18.68 -13.03 -8.57
N THR A 229 -20.01 -12.97 -8.48
CA THR A 229 -20.79 -13.90 -7.63
C THR A 229 -20.53 -15.36 -8.00
N ARG A 230 -20.50 -15.69 -9.30
CA ARG A 230 -20.17 -17.05 -9.75
C ARG A 230 -18.71 -17.44 -9.49
N ILE A 231 -17.77 -16.49 -9.66
CA ILE A 231 -16.35 -16.73 -9.39
C ILE A 231 -16.13 -17.02 -7.90
N VAL A 232 -16.74 -16.24 -7.02
CA VAL A 232 -16.63 -16.43 -5.56
C VAL A 232 -17.28 -17.76 -5.15
N ALA A 233 -18.39 -18.17 -5.77
CA ALA A 233 -18.99 -19.50 -5.55
C ALA A 233 -18.07 -20.67 -5.98
N ASN A 234 -17.10 -20.41 -6.85
CA ASN A 234 -16.08 -21.37 -7.26
C ASN A 234 -14.80 -21.29 -6.39
N ALA A 235 -14.70 -20.30 -5.50
CA ALA A 235 -13.46 -19.98 -4.82
C ALA A 235 -13.42 -20.45 -3.35
N LYS A 236 -12.19 -20.58 -2.85
CA LYS A 236 -11.86 -20.64 -1.43
C LYS A 236 -11.15 -19.33 -1.06
N VAL A 237 -11.61 -18.71 0.02
CA VAL A 237 -11.02 -17.47 0.51
C VAL A 237 -9.77 -17.78 1.33
N THR A 238 -8.69 -17.02 1.09
CA THR A 238 -7.40 -17.11 1.79
C THR A 238 -7.11 -15.77 2.47
N LYS A 239 -6.24 -15.77 3.47
CA LYS A 239 -5.78 -14.53 4.12
C LYS A 239 -4.29 -14.32 3.85
N GLY A 240 -3.98 -13.31 3.06
CA GLY A 240 -2.63 -12.90 2.68
C GLY A 240 -2.16 -13.51 1.35
N HIS A 241 -1.58 -12.66 0.50
CA HIS A 241 -1.05 -13.05 -0.83
C HIS A 241 0.09 -14.06 -0.75
N THR A 242 0.91 -14.04 0.32
CA THR A 242 1.95 -15.05 0.54
C THR A 242 1.32 -16.43 0.69
N VAL A 243 0.30 -16.54 1.54
CA VAL A 243 -0.45 -17.80 1.75
C VAL A 243 -1.13 -18.25 0.46
N GLN A 244 -1.74 -17.31 -0.27
CA GLN A 244 -2.36 -17.61 -1.57
C GLN A 244 -1.35 -18.22 -2.56
N GLY A 245 -0.14 -17.64 -2.66
CA GLY A 245 0.94 -18.16 -3.51
C GLY A 245 1.48 -19.52 -3.05
N GLU A 246 1.55 -19.76 -1.75
CA GLU A 246 1.97 -21.04 -1.18
C GLU A 246 0.95 -22.16 -1.46
N LEU A 247 -0.35 -21.86 -1.27
CA LEU A 247 -1.43 -22.80 -1.59
C LEU A 247 -1.49 -23.14 -3.08
N LEU A 248 -1.24 -22.13 -3.94
CA LEU A 248 -1.11 -22.33 -5.38
C LEU A 248 0.07 -23.23 -5.71
N SER A 249 1.24 -22.97 -5.13
CA SER A 249 2.47 -23.74 -5.33
C SER A 249 2.34 -25.19 -4.87
N ALA A 250 1.66 -25.42 -3.76
CA ALA A 250 1.36 -26.74 -3.21
C ALA A 250 0.25 -27.49 -3.99
N GLY A 251 -0.43 -26.83 -4.94
CA GLY A 251 -1.54 -27.41 -5.70
C GLY A 251 -2.84 -27.56 -4.90
N GLN A 252 -2.97 -26.91 -3.76
CA GLN A 252 -4.22 -26.88 -2.98
C GLN A 252 -5.27 -25.99 -3.65
N SER A 253 -4.83 -24.97 -4.41
CA SER A 253 -5.63 -24.25 -5.39
C SER A 253 -5.09 -24.54 -6.78
N ALA A 254 -6.00 -24.67 -7.76
CA ALA A 254 -5.59 -24.82 -9.14
C ALA A 254 -5.29 -23.46 -9.78
N VAL A 255 -6.04 -22.43 -9.39
CA VAL A 255 -5.94 -21.05 -9.88
C VAL A 255 -6.03 -20.08 -8.71
N ALA A 256 -5.31 -18.98 -8.79
CA ALA A 256 -5.41 -17.82 -7.89
C ALA A 256 -5.80 -16.58 -8.71
N THR A 257 -6.78 -15.79 -8.23
CA THR A 257 -7.33 -14.65 -8.98
C THR A 257 -6.45 -13.41 -9.00
N SER A 258 -5.69 -13.21 -7.94
CA SER A 258 -5.04 -11.94 -7.59
C SER A 258 -3.66 -12.14 -6.97
N VAL A 259 -2.98 -13.22 -7.34
CA VAL A 259 -1.62 -13.48 -6.83
C VAL A 259 -0.63 -12.48 -7.45
N TYR A 260 0.41 -12.10 -6.72
CA TYR A 260 1.42 -11.23 -7.28
C TYR A 260 2.34 -11.96 -8.26
N SER A 261 2.63 -11.36 -9.42
CA SER A 261 3.52 -11.92 -10.44
C SER A 261 4.86 -12.36 -9.86
N HIS A 262 5.51 -11.51 -9.05
CA HIS A 262 6.80 -11.83 -8.43
C HIS A 262 6.74 -13.02 -7.47
N THR A 263 5.60 -13.29 -6.83
CA THR A 263 5.41 -14.46 -5.97
C THR A 263 5.40 -15.74 -6.81
N VAL A 264 4.67 -15.72 -7.93
CA VAL A 264 4.61 -16.86 -8.87
C VAL A 264 5.99 -17.08 -9.51
N ASP A 265 6.63 -16.02 -9.99
CA ASP A 265 7.94 -16.10 -10.65
C ASP A 265 9.05 -16.60 -9.69
N LYS A 266 9.04 -16.13 -8.41
CA LYS A 266 9.97 -16.64 -7.38
C LYS A 266 9.73 -18.12 -7.08
N ALA A 267 8.48 -18.55 -7.01
CA ALA A 267 8.14 -19.95 -6.77
C ALA A 267 8.53 -20.83 -7.97
N ALA A 268 8.25 -20.38 -9.20
CA ALA A 268 8.63 -21.08 -10.43
C ALA A 268 10.16 -21.22 -10.56
N LYS A 269 10.93 -20.16 -10.25
CA LYS A 269 12.41 -20.23 -10.20
C LYS A 269 12.95 -21.24 -9.19
N LYS A 270 12.19 -21.52 -8.12
CA LYS A 270 12.51 -22.55 -7.13
C LYS A 270 11.97 -23.94 -7.51
N GLY A 271 11.43 -24.12 -8.70
CA GLY A 271 10.92 -25.38 -9.22
C GLY A 271 9.45 -25.70 -8.86
N ALA A 272 8.72 -24.77 -8.27
CA ALA A 272 7.30 -24.98 -8.04
C ALA A 272 6.53 -25.03 -9.39
N PRO A 273 5.53 -25.91 -9.51
CA PRO A 273 4.78 -26.07 -10.76
C PRO A 273 3.70 -24.97 -10.90
N VAL A 274 4.13 -23.72 -11.01
CA VAL A 274 3.25 -22.56 -11.13
C VAL A 274 3.61 -21.70 -12.32
N ALA A 275 2.61 -21.06 -12.91
CA ALA A 275 2.74 -20.12 -14.01
C ALA A 275 1.64 -19.05 -13.94
N TRP A 276 1.87 -17.95 -14.66
CA TRP A 276 0.89 -16.90 -14.93
C TRP A 276 0.98 -16.40 -16.38
N LYS A 277 1.90 -16.96 -17.15
CA LYS A 277 2.09 -16.64 -18.57
C LYS A 277 1.68 -17.85 -19.42
N PRO A 278 0.95 -17.62 -20.54
CA PRO A 278 0.53 -16.32 -21.09
C PRO A 278 -0.41 -15.57 -20.13
N ALA A 279 -0.25 -14.25 -20.01
CA ALA A 279 -0.96 -13.45 -19.04
C ALA A 279 -2.47 -13.41 -19.34
N VAL A 280 -3.28 -13.58 -18.29
CA VAL A 280 -4.72 -13.31 -18.34
C VAL A 280 -4.93 -11.83 -18.04
N GLU A 281 -5.49 -11.11 -19.00
CA GLU A 281 -5.65 -9.66 -18.95
C GLU A 281 -7.01 -9.23 -18.35
N PRO A 282 -7.04 -8.04 -17.72
CA PRO A 282 -5.92 -7.11 -17.53
C PRO A 282 -5.00 -7.54 -16.38
N ILE A 283 -3.73 -7.10 -16.45
CA ILE A 283 -2.83 -7.12 -15.30
C ILE A 283 -3.10 -5.84 -14.49
N ILE A 284 -3.56 -5.98 -13.25
CA ILE A 284 -3.79 -4.82 -12.37
C ILE A 284 -2.48 -4.46 -11.70
N ILE A 285 -2.08 -3.18 -11.78
CA ILE A 285 -0.85 -2.67 -11.16
C ILE A 285 -1.20 -1.78 -9.97
N ARG A 286 -0.64 -2.11 -8.80
CA ARG A 286 -0.81 -1.34 -7.57
C ARG A 286 0.52 -0.77 -7.09
N PRO A 287 0.61 0.55 -6.83
CA PRO A 287 1.80 1.14 -6.22
C PRO A 287 1.91 0.71 -4.75
N ASN A 288 3.13 0.39 -4.35
CA ASN A 288 3.55 0.20 -2.98
C ASN A 288 4.70 1.17 -2.71
N GLY A 289 4.74 1.77 -1.55
CA GLY A 289 5.72 2.81 -1.35
C GLY A 289 5.94 3.18 0.09
N LEU A 290 6.62 4.28 0.28
CA LEU A 290 7.03 4.80 1.56
C LEU A 290 6.45 6.18 1.80
N GLY A 291 6.04 6.39 3.06
CA GLY A 291 5.69 7.69 3.63
C GLY A 291 6.71 8.08 4.71
N LEU A 292 7.24 9.29 4.60
CA LEU A 292 8.00 9.89 5.68
C LEU A 292 7.04 10.27 6.81
N MET A 293 7.37 9.93 8.05
CA MET A 293 6.53 10.35 9.16
C MET A 293 6.63 11.87 9.38
N ALA A 294 5.50 12.54 9.63
CA ALA A 294 5.48 13.99 9.87
C ALA A 294 6.26 14.41 11.12
N ARG A 295 6.42 13.50 12.08
CA ARG A 295 7.17 13.72 13.31
C ARG A 295 8.20 12.62 13.53
N PRO A 296 9.25 12.57 12.69
CA PRO A 296 10.26 11.51 12.76
C PRO A 296 11.19 11.74 13.96
N ARG A 297 11.74 10.66 14.47
CA ARG A 297 12.81 10.71 15.47
C ARG A 297 14.19 10.93 14.82
N HIS A 298 14.36 10.35 13.62
CA HIS A 298 15.63 10.35 12.89
C HIS A 298 15.44 10.88 11.44
N PRO A 299 15.09 12.17 11.26
CA PRO A 299 14.74 12.71 9.94
C PRO A 299 15.86 12.61 8.89
N ALA A 300 17.11 12.72 9.31
CA ALA A 300 18.23 12.59 8.37
C ALA A 300 18.40 11.16 7.87
N ALA A 301 18.27 10.16 8.76
CA ALA A 301 18.30 8.75 8.38
C ALA A 301 17.12 8.37 7.50
N ALA A 302 15.92 8.91 7.78
CA ALA A 302 14.73 8.72 6.97
C ALA A 302 14.92 9.24 5.53
N LEU A 303 15.45 10.44 5.36
CA LEU A 303 15.74 10.98 4.02
C LEU A 303 16.86 10.20 3.32
N LEU A 304 17.92 9.80 4.05
CA LEU A 304 19.02 9.03 3.47
C LEU A 304 18.53 7.69 2.92
N TRP A 305 17.66 7.00 3.66
CA TRP A 305 17.01 5.77 3.19
C TRP A 305 16.12 6.05 1.97
N THR A 306 15.30 7.10 2.04
CA THR A 306 14.36 7.43 0.96
C THR A 306 15.11 7.76 -0.33
N ASP A 307 16.15 8.60 -0.26
CA ASP A 307 17.00 8.92 -1.41
C ASP A 307 17.62 7.65 -2.00
N TRP A 308 18.16 6.77 -1.13
CA TRP A 308 18.82 5.55 -1.56
C TRP A 308 17.84 4.52 -2.14
N VAL A 309 16.70 4.29 -1.50
CA VAL A 309 15.74 3.25 -1.96
C VAL A 309 15.08 3.65 -3.29
N LEU A 310 14.93 4.95 -3.55
CA LEU A 310 14.38 5.48 -4.80
C LEU A 310 15.42 5.59 -5.93
N THR A 311 16.69 5.24 -5.67
CA THR A 311 17.79 5.25 -6.64
C THR A 311 18.51 3.88 -6.64
N ASP A 312 19.62 3.71 -5.93
CA ASP A 312 20.38 2.46 -5.90
C ASP A 312 19.58 1.26 -5.39
N GLY A 313 18.66 1.47 -4.47
CA GLY A 313 17.74 0.45 -3.96
C GLY A 313 16.82 -0.13 -5.03
N GLN A 314 16.56 0.60 -6.13
CA GLN A 314 15.73 0.12 -7.23
C GLN A 314 16.32 -1.12 -7.91
N LYS A 315 17.65 -1.26 -7.91
CA LYS A 315 18.34 -2.47 -8.40
C LYS A 315 18.06 -3.68 -7.52
N VAL A 316 17.91 -3.47 -6.20
CA VAL A 316 17.54 -4.55 -5.26
C VAL A 316 16.08 -4.97 -5.46
N ILE A 317 15.19 -3.99 -5.64
CA ILE A 317 13.77 -4.21 -5.95
C ILE A 317 13.63 -5.01 -7.26
N ALA A 318 14.35 -4.63 -8.31
CA ALA A 318 14.38 -5.35 -9.60
C ALA A 318 14.85 -6.80 -9.44
N LYS A 319 15.94 -7.04 -8.70
CA LYS A 319 16.44 -8.39 -8.41
C LYS A 319 15.44 -9.26 -7.66
N SER A 320 14.55 -8.65 -6.87
CA SER A 320 13.45 -9.32 -6.20
C SER A 320 12.25 -9.60 -7.11
N LEU A 321 12.40 -9.44 -8.43
CA LEU A 321 11.36 -9.64 -9.46
C LEU A 321 10.14 -8.72 -9.29
N ARG A 322 10.31 -7.62 -8.58
CA ARG A 322 9.29 -6.57 -8.44
C ARG A 322 9.50 -5.50 -9.49
N ILE A 323 8.46 -4.76 -9.80
CA ILE A 323 8.52 -3.66 -10.77
C ILE A 323 9.03 -2.42 -10.04
N PRO A 324 10.20 -1.89 -10.38
CA PRO A 324 10.74 -0.68 -9.77
C PRO A 324 9.90 0.56 -10.07
N ALA A 325 9.95 1.55 -9.19
CA ALA A 325 9.35 2.85 -9.43
C ALA A 325 10.19 3.74 -10.35
N GLU A 326 11.49 3.53 -10.38
CA GLU A 326 12.40 4.20 -11.32
C GLU A 326 12.15 3.73 -12.75
N THR A 327 12.23 4.65 -13.71
CA THR A 327 11.93 4.37 -15.12
C THR A 327 13.00 3.58 -15.82
N ASP A 328 14.27 3.79 -15.43
CA ASP A 328 15.43 3.22 -16.11
C ASP A 328 16.37 2.54 -15.11
N VAL A 329 16.04 1.30 -14.77
CA VAL A 329 16.86 0.49 -13.86
C VAL A 329 17.73 -0.45 -14.71
N PRO A 330 19.07 -0.29 -14.71
CA PRO A 330 19.95 -1.12 -15.50
C PRO A 330 19.79 -2.62 -15.19
N GLY A 331 19.56 -3.41 -16.25
CA GLY A 331 19.39 -4.85 -16.15
C GLY A 331 18.05 -5.32 -15.59
N PHE A 332 17.08 -4.42 -15.47
CA PHE A 332 15.71 -4.81 -15.12
C PHE A 332 15.03 -5.49 -16.31
N ASP A 333 14.66 -6.75 -16.11
CA ASP A 333 13.81 -7.50 -17.03
C ASP A 333 12.36 -7.35 -16.58
N ASN A 334 11.58 -6.56 -17.30
CA ASN A 334 10.18 -6.29 -16.95
C ASN A 334 9.38 -7.62 -17.00
N PRO A 335 8.80 -8.09 -15.90
CA PRO A 335 8.03 -9.33 -15.88
C PRO A 335 6.75 -9.25 -16.72
N ILE A 336 6.25 -8.03 -17.00
CA ILE A 336 5.03 -7.83 -17.78
C ILE A 336 5.34 -8.10 -19.26
N PRO A 337 4.61 -9.03 -19.91
CA PRO A 337 4.82 -9.29 -21.33
C PRO A 337 4.59 -8.05 -22.19
N ALA A 338 5.42 -7.87 -23.22
CA ALA A 338 5.23 -6.78 -24.16
C ALA A 338 3.84 -6.88 -24.82
N GLY A 339 3.13 -5.77 -24.88
CA GLY A 339 1.78 -5.70 -25.47
C GLY A 339 0.65 -6.19 -24.54
N ALA A 340 0.96 -6.68 -23.34
CA ALA A 340 -0.08 -7.06 -22.38
C ALA A 340 -0.88 -5.84 -21.92
N THR A 341 -2.19 -6.01 -21.75
CA THR A 341 -3.07 -4.97 -21.21
C THR A 341 -2.81 -4.79 -19.72
N VAL A 342 -2.25 -3.63 -19.39
CA VAL A 342 -2.01 -3.20 -18.00
C VAL A 342 -3.06 -2.19 -17.60
N TYR A 343 -3.62 -2.35 -16.40
CA TYR A 343 -4.55 -1.40 -15.82
C TYR A 343 -4.04 -0.94 -14.45
N ASN A 344 -3.64 0.33 -14.38
CA ASN A 344 -3.19 0.92 -13.13
C ASN A 344 -4.36 1.07 -12.16
N MET A 345 -4.15 0.75 -10.90
CA MET A 345 -5.13 0.93 -9.83
C MET A 345 -5.68 2.36 -9.86
N PRO A 346 -6.99 2.56 -10.15
CA PRO A 346 -7.55 3.90 -10.22
C PRO A 346 -7.55 4.59 -8.86
N ALA A 347 -7.18 5.86 -8.81
CA ALA A 347 -7.26 6.65 -7.59
C ALA A 347 -8.69 6.66 -7.02
N THR A 348 -9.69 6.70 -7.90
CA THR A 348 -11.12 6.66 -7.52
C THR A 348 -11.52 5.38 -6.78
N VAL A 349 -10.87 4.25 -7.03
CA VAL A 349 -11.10 3.00 -6.27
C VAL A 349 -10.62 3.20 -4.84
N ILE A 350 -9.43 3.74 -4.67
CA ILE A 350 -8.84 3.99 -3.35
C ILE A 350 -9.61 5.08 -2.59
N ASP A 351 -10.02 6.15 -3.29
CA ASP A 351 -10.80 7.25 -2.71
C ASP A 351 -12.18 6.78 -2.20
N ASN A 352 -12.74 5.75 -2.84
CA ASN A 352 -14.01 5.14 -2.45
C ASN A 352 -13.80 3.80 -1.70
N SER A 353 -12.72 3.68 -0.93
CA SER A 353 -12.33 2.45 -0.22
C SER A 353 -13.44 1.84 0.62
N GLN A 354 -14.22 2.65 1.35
CA GLN A 354 -15.37 2.15 2.15
C GLN A 354 -16.43 1.46 1.28
N LYS A 355 -16.75 2.02 0.11
CA LYS A 355 -17.69 1.43 -0.85
C LYS A 355 -17.19 0.07 -1.33
N TRP A 356 -15.93 0.02 -1.79
CA TRP A 356 -15.37 -1.19 -2.38
C TRP A 356 -15.09 -2.27 -1.35
N ASN A 357 -14.63 -1.88 -0.16
CA ASN A 357 -14.44 -2.80 0.96
C ASN A 357 -15.77 -3.46 1.35
N LYS A 358 -16.82 -2.64 1.55
CA LYS A 358 -18.15 -3.17 1.85
C LYS A 358 -18.68 -4.08 0.74
N ALA A 359 -18.54 -3.67 -0.52
CA ALA A 359 -19.03 -4.47 -1.65
C ALA A 359 -18.30 -5.82 -1.76
N TYR A 360 -16.99 -5.83 -1.53
CA TYR A 360 -16.20 -7.05 -1.54
C TYR A 360 -16.52 -7.97 -0.37
N ASP A 361 -16.67 -7.42 0.82
CA ASP A 361 -17.11 -8.16 2.02
C ASP A 361 -18.50 -8.80 1.83
N ASP A 362 -19.44 -8.04 1.28
CA ASP A 362 -20.79 -8.54 1.01
C ASP A 362 -20.77 -9.66 -0.05
N LEU A 363 -19.94 -9.52 -1.08
CA LEU A 363 -19.71 -10.52 -2.10
C LEU A 363 -19.18 -11.84 -1.49
N LEU A 364 -18.12 -11.75 -0.68
CA LEU A 364 -17.52 -12.92 -0.04
C LEU A 364 -18.48 -13.61 0.95
N ARG A 365 -19.27 -12.84 1.71
CA ARG A 365 -20.28 -13.37 2.65
C ARG A 365 -21.47 -14.01 1.92
N GLY A 366 -21.84 -13.50 0.75
CA GLY A 366 -22.89 -14.07 -0.07
C GLY A 366 -22.56 -15.49 -0.51
N ALA A 367 -21.32 -15.77 -0.84
CA ALA A 367 -20.86 -17.11 -1.24
C ALA A 367 -20.85 -18.12 -0.08
N THR A 368 -20.58 -17.68 1.16
CA THR A 368 -20.57 -18.60 2.32
C THR A 368 -21.97 -19.04 2.76
N ARG A 369 -23.04 -18.35 2.29
CA ARG A 369 -24.44 -18.70 2.60
C ARG A 369 -25.09 -19.64 1.57
N THR A 370 -24.46 -19.83 0.42
CA THR A 370 -25.00 -20.63 -0.69
C THR A 370 -24.24 -21.94 -0.93
N GLY A 371 -23.23 -22.25 -0.12
CA GLY A 371 -22.39 -23.47 -0.13
C GLY A 371 -22.76 -24.39 1.06
#